data_bf58f84b1bfb4a25e69812f73338c0a3
#
_entry.id   bf58f84b1bfb4a25e69812f73338c0a3
#
_cell.length_a   1.000
_cell.length_b   1.000
_cell.length_c   1.000
_cell.angle_alpha   90.00
_cell.angle_beta   90.00
_cell.angle_gamma   90.00
#
_symmetry.space_group_name_H-M   'P 1'
#
loop_
_entity.id
_entity.type
_entity.pdbx_description
1 polymer ?
#
loop_
_entity_poly.entity_id
_entity_poly.type
_entity_poly.pdbx_seq_one_letter_code
_entity_poly.pdbx_strand_id
1 'polypeptide(L)'
;MQGQKENNLASGTLYLCATPIGNLGDITARVLETLEMVDVIAAEDTRNSIHLLTNFGIKKHLISYDDKHKYDKAEKIISMLKEGQNVALITDAGTPAISDPGEVLVRMCIDEGIHVTSLPGAAACITALTLSGLPTRRFCFEGFLPAGKKERLSVLEDLKYEKRTIILYEAPHHLKKTLKELKDALLDENDPSDDRRLTLCRELTKKFETVMPLTIKTAIELYETEEPRGEYVIVIEGADEEKVKNAGIQEFTKMSVAEHVGMYESQGMDRKSAMKQAALDRGVSKRDIYNALLDEKN
;
A
#
# COMPACT_ATOMS: atom_id res chain seq x y z
N MET A 1 -54.35 -3.34 1.59
CA MET A 1 -52.90 -3.16 1.57
C MET A 1 -52.37 -3.59 0.22
N GLN A 2 -52.26 -2.65 -0.71
CA GLN A 2 -51.68 -2.88 -2.03
C GLN A 2 -50.17 -2.62 -1.89
N GLY A 3 -49.38 -3.69 -2.00
CA GLY A 3 -47.92 -3.56 -2.05
C GLY A 3 -47.54 -2.87 -3.36
N GLN A 4 -46.88 -1.72 -3.22
CA GLN A 4 -46.13 -1.13 -4.31
C GLN A 4 -45.06 -2.14 -4.72
N LYS A 5 -45.19 -2.72 -5.91
CA LYS A 5 -44.05 -3.32 -6.59
C LYS A 5 -43.11 -2.18 -6.96
N GLU A 6 -42.07 -2.00 -6.16
CA GLU A 6 -40.92 -1.27 -6.61
C GLU A 6 -40.38 -1.98 -7.85
N ASN A 7 -40.42 -1.26 -8.98
CA ASN A 7 -39.70 -1.63 -10.18
C ASN A 7 -38.18 -1.50 -9.84
N ASN A 8 -37.64 -2.52 -9.21
CA ASN A 8 -36.19 -2.71 -9.15
C ASN A 8 -35.74 -3.07 -10.59
N LEU A 9 -35.52 -2.05 -11.42
CA LEU A 9 -34.57 -2.18 -12.51
C LEU A 9 -33.31 -2.66 -11.87
N ALA A 10 -32.80 -3.85 -12.24
CA ALA A 10 -31.55 -4.35 -11.73
C ALA A 10 -30.46 -3.30 -12.02
N SER A 11 -29.78 -2.82 -10.97
CA SER A 11 -28.67 -1.89 -11.14
C SER A 11 -27.60 -2.52 -12.03
N GLY A 12 -26.89 -1.68 -12.79
CA GLY A 12 -25.72 -2.10 -13.54
C GLY A 12 -24.58 -2.54 -12.62
N THR A 13 -23.51 -3.02 -13.20
CA THR A 13 -22.32 -3.51 -12.49
C THR A 13 -21.13 -2.58 -12.75
N LEU A 14 -20.37 -2.27 -11.71
CA LEU A 14 -19.04 -1.65 -11.82
C LEU A 14 -17.99 -2.74 -12.02
N TYR A 15 -17.26 -2.66 -13.14
CA TYR A 15 -16.16 -3.55 -13.47
C TYR A 15 -14.81 -2.84 -13.29
N LEU A 16 -13.98 -3.29 -12.38
CA LEU A 16 -12.61 -2.81 -12.27
C LEU A 16 -11.75 -3.60 -13.26
N CYS A 17 -11.26 -2.93 -14.30
CA CYS A 17 -10.55 -3.55 -15.40
C CYS A 17 -9.06 -3.19 -15.35
N ALA A 18 -8.22 -4.15 -15.00
CA ALA A 18 -6.78 -3.94 -14.95
C ALA A 18 -6.21 -3.66 -16.35
N THR A 19 -5.46 -2.57 -16.49
CA THR A 19 -4.75 -2.18 -17.71
C THR A 19 -3.29 -2.61 -17.67
N PRO A 20 -2.59 -2.72 -18.81
CA PRO A 20 -1.16 -3.01 -18.83
C PRO A 20 -0.32 -1.99 -18.06
N ILE A 21 0.76 -2.45 -17.43
CA ILE A 21 1.73 -1.58 -16.73
C ILE A 21 2.95 -1.24 -17.60
N GLY A 22 2.90 -1.58 -18.88
CA GLY A 22 3.98 -1.30 -19.82
C GLY A 22 4.02 -2.19 -21.06
N ASN A 23 3.38 -3.35 -21.00
CA ASN A 23 3.30 -4.30 -22.11
C ASN A 23 1.84 -4.59 -22.47
N LEU A 24 1.42 -4.22 -23.66
CA LEU A 24 0.04 -4.44 -24.13
C LEU A 24 -0.39 -5.92 -24.10
N GLY A 25 0.58 -6.85 -24.18
CA GLY A 25 0.33 -8.28 -24.08
C GLY A 25 -0.15 -8.77 -22.71
N ASP A 26 -0.02 -7.94 -21.67
CA ASP A 26 -0.44 -8.29 -20.31
C ASP A 26 -1.92 -8.03 -20.04
N ILE A 27 -2.66 -7.45 -20.98
CA ILE A 27 -4.10 -7.30 -20.89
C ILE A 27 -4.78 -8.66 -21.04
N THR A 28 -5.77 -8.96 -20.19
CA THR A 28 -6.45 -10.24 -20.27
C THR A 28 -7.58 -10.21 -21.31
N ALA A 29 -7.86 -11.35 -21.96
CA ALA A 29 -8.98 -11.49 -22.89
C ALA A 29 -10.31 -11.05 -22.23
N ARG A 30 -10.53 -11.43 -20.95
CA ARG A 30 -11.73 -11.08 -20.21
C ARG A 30 -11.86 -9.55 -19.97
N VAL A 31 -10.76 -8.84 -19.79
CA VAL A 31 -10.78 -7.37 -19.72
C VAL A 31 -11.22 -6.79 -21.05
N LEU A 32 -10.67 -7.25 -22.18
CA LEU A 32 -11.06 -6.78 -23.51
C LEU A 32 -12.54 -7.03 -23.78
N GLU A 33 -13.04 -8.24 -23.54
CA GLU A 33 -14.45 -8.59 -23.67
C GLU A 33 -15.35 -7.70 -22.81
N THR A 34 -14.92 -7.41 -21.57
CA THR A 34 -15.68 -6.55 -20.66
C THR A 34 -15.72 -5.11 -21.17
N LEU A 35 -14.58 -4.57 -21.63
CA LEU A 35 -14.50 -3.21 -22.18
C LEU A 35 -15.38 -3.06 -23.44
N GLU A 36 -15.54 -4.12 -24.22
CA GLU A 36 -16.48 -4.15 -25.34
C GLU A 36 -17.94 -4.27 -24.91
N MET A 37 -18.23 -4.95 -23.82
CA MET A 37 -19.57 -5.23 -23.33
C MET A 37 -20.20 -4.03 -22.61
N VAL A 38 -19.44 -3.30 -21.76
CA VAL A 38 -19.98 -2.23 -20.92
C VAL A 38 -20.55 -1.05 -21.73
N ASP A 39 -21.42 -0.26 -21.09
CA ASP A 39 -22.03 0.91 -21.73
C ASP A 39 -21.09 2.12 -21.73
N VAL A 40 -20.32 2.28 -20.64
CA VAL A 40 -19.41 3.43 -20.41
C VAL A 40 -18.10 2.94 -19.81
N ILE A 41 -17.00 3.60 -20.19
CA ILE A 41 -15.68 3.41 -19.56
C ILE A 41 -15.32 4.70 -18.81
N ALA A 42 -15.12 4.58 -17.50
CA ALA A 42 -14.55 5.64 -16.66
C ALA A 42 -13.02 5.47 -16.61
N ALA A 43 -12.28 6.52 -16.90
CA ALA A 43 -10.84 6.48 -17.06
C ALA A 43 -10.17 7.65 -16.31
N GLU A 44 -9.01 7.39 -15.69
CA GLU A 44 -8.24 8.40 -14.98
C GLU A 44 -7.77 9.52 -15.93
N ASP A 45 -7.04 9.17 -16.99
CA ASP A 45 -6.76 10.05 -18.13
C ASP A 45 -7.36 9.48 -19.42
N THR A 46 -8.42 10.13 -19.91
CA THR A 46 -9.11 9.69 -21.13
C THR A 46 -8.21 9.74 -22.38
N ARG A 47 -7.17 10.57 -22.41
CA ARG A 47 -6.24 10.66 -23.54
C ARG A 47 -5.38 9.41 -23.64
N ASN A 48 -4.83 8.95 -22.52
CA ASN A 48 -4.04 7.71 -22.44
C ASN A 48 -4.94 6.50 -22.76
N SER A 49 -6.15 6.49 -22.18
CA SER A 49 -7.11 5.41 -22.37
C SER A 49 -7.60 5.28 -23.82
N ILE A 50 -7.78 6.38 -24.56
CA ILE A 50 -8.12 6.34 -25.99
C ILE A 50 -7.04 5.61 -26.79
N HIS A 51 -5.76 5.86 -26.50
CA HIS A 51 -4.67 5.15 -27.16
C HIS A 51 -4.71 3.64 -26.87
N LEU A 52 -4.91 3.27 -25.61
CA LEU A 52 -5.05 1.86 -25.22
C LEU A 52 -6.20 1.19 -25.97
N LEU A 53 -7.41 1.76 -25.89
CA LEU A 53 -8.59 1.19 -26.53
C LEU A 53 -8.47 1.12 -28.05
N THR A 54 -7.86 2.12 -28.68
CA THR A 54 -7.62 2.14 -30.13
C THR A 54 -6.72 0.99 -30.56
N ASN A 55 -5.68 0.65 -29.79
CA ASN A 55 -4.80 -0.49 -30.09
C ASN A 55 -5.55 -1.83 -30.14
N PHE A 56 -6.66 -1.94 -29.38
CA PHE A 56 -7.50 -3.15 -29.35
C PHE A 56 -8.76 -3.01 -30.21
N GLY A 57 -8.94 -1.92 -30.96
CA GLY A 57 -10.11 -1.69 -31.80
C GLY A 57 -11.40 -1.37 -31.05
N ILE A 58 -11.33 -1.09 -29.75
CA ILE A 58 -12.51 -0.84 -28.89
C ILE A 58 -12.92 0.64 -29.05
N LYS A 59 -14.21 0.85 -29.36
CA LYS A 59 -14.83 2.19 -29.47
C LYS A 59 -15.96 2.29 -28.46
N LYS A 60 -15.74 2.99 -27.37
CA LYS A 60 -16.71 3.19 -26.29
C LYS A 60 -16.74 4.64 -25.83
N HIS A 61 -17.86 5.01 -25.23
CA HIS A 61 -17.98 6.30 -24.57
C HIS A 61 -17.06 6.33 -23.33
N LEU A 62 -16.18 7.32 -23.31
CA LEU A 62 -15.24 7.55 -22.21
C LEU A 62 -15.70 8.73 -21.37
N ILE A 63 -15.64 8.57 -20.06
CA ILE A 63 -15.78 9.65 -19.08
C ILE A 63 -14.52 9.73 -18.24
N SER A 64 -14.14 10.94 -17.84
CA SER A 64 -12.98 11.13 -16.98
C SER A 64 -13.35 10.87 -15.52
N TYR A 65 -12.51 10.11 -14.79
CA TYR A 65 -12.62 9.88 -13.36
C TYR A 65 -11.24 10.07 -12.71
N ASP A 66 -10.90 11.32 -12.37
CA ASP A 66 -9.61 11.74 -11.82
C ASP A 66 -9.71 12.09 -10.32
N ASP A 67 -8.57 12.14 -9.63
CA ASP A 67 -8.48 12.39 -8.18
C ASP A 67 -9.04 13.75 -7.75
N LYS A 68 -8.92 14.80 -8.59
CA LYS A 68 -9.35 16.16 -8.23
C LYS A 68 -10.86 16.30 -8.06
N HIS A 69 -11.63 15.51 -8.80
CA HIS A 69 -13.08 15.59 -8.84
C HIS A 69 -13.74 14.25 -8.53
N LYS A 70 -13.05 13.37 -7.81
CA LYS A 70 -13.47 11.98 -7.60
C LYS A 70 -14.87 11.83 -6.99
N TYR A 71 -15.26 12.68 -6.06
CA TYR A 71 -16.57 12.60 -5.41
C TYR A 71 -17.72 12.99 -6.36
N ASP A 72 -17.63 14.15 -7.01
CA ASP A 72 -18.67 14.62 -7.94
C ASP A 72 -18.83 13.68 -9.14
N LYS A 73 -17.72 13.12 -9.62
CA LYS A 73 -17.73 12.16 -10.74
C LYS A 73 -18.21 10.79 -10.30
N ALA A 74 -17.91 10.35 -9.08
CA ALA A 74 -18.45 9.11 -8.52
C ALA A 74 -19.98 9.16 -8.44
N GLU A 75 -20.56 10.26 -7.96
CA GLU A 75 -22.03 10.41 -7.92
C GLU A 75 -22.68 10.24 -9.29
N LYS A 76 -22.06 10.79 -10.34
CA LYS A 76 -22.55 10.62 -11.72
C LYS A 76 -22.47 9.17 -12.19
N ILE A 77 -21.35 8.48 -11.89
CA ILE A 77 -21.20 7.07 -12.23
C ILE A 77 -22.21 6.21 -11.46
N ILE A 78 -22.43 6.50 -10.20
CA ILE A 78 -23.45 5.82 -9.37
C ILE A 78 -24.85 6.01 -9.95
N SER A 79 -25.18 7.22 -10.44
CA SER A 79 -26.46 7.44 -11.12
C SER A 79 -26.61 6.56 -12.37
N MET A 80 -25.58 6.48 -13.22
CA MET A 80 -25.58 5.61 -14.39
C MET A 80 -25.75 4.13 -14.01
N LEU A 81 -25.06 3.67 -12.96
CA LEU A 81 -25.19 2.30 -12.46
C LEU A 81 -26.59 2.02 -11.92
N LYS A 82 -27.20 2.97 -11.19
CA LYS A 82 -28.61 2.85 -10.71
C LYS A 82 -29.62 2.82 -11.86
N GLU A 83 -29.30 3.44 -12.99
CA GLU A 83 -30.12 3.40 -14.22
C GLU A 83 -29.93 2.10 -15.01
N GLY A 84 -29.12 1.15 -14.51
CA GLY A 84 -28.90 -0.15 -15.13
C GLY A 84 -27.73 -0.19 -16.12
N GLN A 85 -26.97 0.88 -16.28
CA GLN A 85 -25.79 0.89 -17.15
C GLN A 85 -24.62 0.14 -16.50
N ASN A 86 -23.89 -0.63 -17.27
CA ASN A 86 -22.63 -1.25 -16.86
C ASN A 86 -21.47 -0.28 -17.10
N VAL A 87 -20.63 -0.10 -16.10
CA VAL A 87 -19.48 0.81 -16.18
C VAL A 87 -18.18 0.05 -15.93
N ALA A 88 -17.18 0.21 -16.79
CA ALA A 88 -15.83 -0.23 -16.53
C ALA A 88 -15.02 0.95 -15.97
N LEU A 89 -14.29 0.71 -14.89
CA LEU A 89 -13.26 1.62 -14.39
C LEU A 89 -11.89 1.12 -14.84
N ILE A 90 -11.11 1.98 -15.48
CA ILE A 90 -9.71 1.75 -15.83
C ILE A 90 -8.84 2.88 -15.31
N THR A 91 -7.58 2.58 -15.02
CA THR A 91 -6.54 3.54 -14.64
C THR A 91 -5.51 3.67 -15.76
N ASP A 92 -4.58 4.59 -15.62
CA ASP A 92 -3.49 4.77 -16.59
C ASP A 92 -2.61 3.51 -16.69
N ALA A 93 -2.40 2.81 -15.56
CA ALA A 93 -1.62 1.58 -15.51
C ALA A 93 -2.02 0.68 -14.33
N GLY A 94 -2.22 -0.59 -14.58
CA GLY A 94 -2.44 -1.62 -13.57
C GLY A 94 -3.88 -1.80 -13.12
N THR A 95 -4.05 -2.32 -11.92
CA THR A 95 -5.33 -2.68 -11.33
C THR A 95 -5.98 -1.47 -10.67
N PRO A 96 -7.20 -1.07 -11.07
CA PRO A 96 -7.92 0.06 -10.46
C PRO A 96 -8.19 -0.14 -8.97
N ALA A 97 -8.32 0.97 -8.24
CA ALA A 97 -8.49 1.06 -6.80
C ALA A 97 -7.25 0.67 -5.97
N ILE A 98 -6.07 0.64 -6.61
CA ILE A 98 -4.78 0.46 -5.94
C ILE A 98 -3.90 1.69 -6.23
N SER A 99 -3.76 2.58 -5.27
CA SER A 99 -3.04 3.87 -5.41
C SER A 99 -3.65 4.83 -6.45
N ASP A 100 -4.96 4.80 -6.61
CA ASP A 100 -5.71 5.66 -7.52
C ASP A 100 -7.10 6.01 -6.94
N PRO A 101 -7.84 6.97 -7.52
CA PRO A 101 -9.13 7.42 -6.99
C PRO A 101 -10.26 6.36 -7.03
N GLY A 102 -10.05 5.22 -7.66
CA GLY A 102 -11.02 4.13 -7.78
C GLY A 102 -11.52 3.60 -6.43
N GLU A 103 -10.70 3.67 -5.38
CA GLU A 103 -11.09 3.29 -4.01
C GLU A 103 -12.37 4.01 -3.55
N VAL A 104 -12.48 5.31 -3.82
CA VAL A 104 -13.66 6.12 -3.45
C VAL A 104 -14.90 5.64 -4.18
N LEU A 105 -14.80 5.39 -5.48
CA LEU A 105 -15.95 4.90 -6.28
C LEU A 105 -16.40 3.50 -5.82
N VAL A 106 -15.46 2.60 -5.56
CA VAL A 106 -15.75 1.25 -5.04
C VAL A 106 -16.49 1.35 -3.71
N ARG A 107 -16.00 2.18 -2.79
CA ARG A 107 -16.64 2.39 -1.49
C ARG A 107 -18.06 2.89 -1.63
N MET A 108 -18.28 3.94 -2.44
CA MET A 108 -19.60 4.50 -2.67
C MET A 108 -20.55 3.50 -3.34
N CYS A 109 -20.07 2.67 -4.28
CA CYS A 109 -20.87 1.59 -4.87
C CYS A 109 -21.31 0.56 -3.82
N ILE A 110 -20.41 0.15 -2.92
CA ILE A 110 -20.74 -0.80 -1.85
C ILE A 110 -21.78 -0.19 -0.90
N ASP A 111 -21.62 1.06 -0.49
CA ASP A 111 -22.55 1.75 0.41
C ASP A 111 -23.96 1.89 -0.21
N GLU A 112 -24.05 1.96 -1.53
CA GLU A 112 -25.29 2.02 -2.31
C GLU A 112 -25.84 0.65 -2.75
N GLY A 113 -25.19 -0.46 -2.36
CA GLY A 113 -25.60 -1.82 -2.72
C GLY A 113 -25.44 -2.17 -4.20
N ILE A 114 -24.60 -1.43 -4.93
CA ILE A 114 -24.29 -1.67 -6.35
C ILE A 114 -23.25 -2.78 -6.44
N HIS A 115 -23.47 -3.72 -7.38
CA HIS A 115 -22.53 -4.82 -7.59
C HIS A 115 -21.22 -4.31 -8.19
N VAL A 116 -20.09 -4.69 -7.54
CA VAL A 116 -18.73 -4.39 -8.00
C VAL A 116 -17.98 -5.69 -8.22
N THR A 117 -17.28 -5.81 -9.33
CA THR A 117 -16.39 -6.94 -9.63
C THR A 117 -15.05 -6.45 -10.15
N SER A 118 -13.97 -7.15 -9.79
CA SER A 118 -12.62 -6.84 -10.27
C SER A 118 -12.11 -7.97 -11.16
N LEU A 119 -11.58 -7.59 -12.30
CA LEU A 119 -10.96 -8.52 -13.24
C LEU A 119 -9.46 -8.61 -12.94
N PRO A 120 -8.94 -9.80 -12.56
CA PRO A 120 -7.52 -9.98 -12.32
C PRO A 120 -6.68 -9.56 -13.53
N GLY A 121 -5.56 -8.89 -13.26
CA GLY A 121 -4.65 -8.44 -14.30
C GLY A 121 -3.35 -7.89 -13.73
N ALA A 122 -2.68 -7.05 -14.48
CA ALA A 122 -1.37 -6.51 -14.13
C ALA A 122 -1.42 -5.69 -12.84
N ALA A 123 -0.45 -5.94 -11.95
CA ALA A 123 -0.25 -5.21 -10.71
C ALA A 123 1.25 -5.10 -10.41
N ALA A 124 1.82 -3.90 -10.55
CA ALA A 124 3.26 -3.68 -10.43
C ALA A 124 3.81 -4.12 -9.07
N CYS A 125 3.09 -3.88 -7.97
CA CYS A 125 3.49 -4.28 -6.62
C CYS A 125 3.63 -5.80 -6.48
N ILE A 126 2.71 -6.58 -7.03
CA ILE A 126 2.76 -8.05 -6.98
C ILE A 126 3.86 -8.58 -7.90
N THR A 127 3.98 -8.03 -9.10
CA THR A 127 5.05 -8.40 -10.05
C THR A 127 6.43 -8.16 -9.43
N ALA A 128 6.65 -6.98 -8.84
CA ALA A 128 7.90 -6.67 -8.14
C ALA A 128 8.17 -7.60 -6.96
N LEU A 129 7.16 -7.86 -6.13
CA LEU A 129 7.28 -8.75 -4.98
C LEU A 129 7.73 -10.16 -5.40
N THR A 130 7.17 -10.71 -6.49
CA THR A 130 7.55 -12.04 -6.99
C THR A 130 8.98 -12.10 -7.54
N LEU A 131 9.52 -10.97 -8.00
CA LEU A 131 10.88 -10.86 -8.54
C LEU A 131 11.92 -10.47 -7.48
N SER A 132 11.48 -10.00 -6.30
CA SER A 132 12.35 -9.40 -5.30
C SER A 132 13.30 -10.39 -4.59
N GLY A 133 12.94 -11.68 -4.52
CA GLY A 133 13.65 -12.66 -3.72
C GLY A 133 13.48 -12.48 -2.20
N LEU A 134 12.61 -11.56 -1.77
CA LEU A 134 12.27 -11.31 -0.36
C LEU A 134 11.04 -12.14 0.07
N PRO A 135 10.76 -12.28 1.38
CA PRO A 135 9.62 -13.05 1.86
C PRO A 135 8.29 -12.53 1.30
N THR A 136 7.51 -13.41 0.66
CA THR A 136 6.23 -13.04 0.01
C THR A 136 4.99 -13.38 0.81
N ARG A 137 5.12 -14.17 1.89
CA ARG A 137 3.97 -14.64 2.67
C ARG A 137 3.20 -13.52 3.35
N ARG A 138 3.90 -12.51 3.83
CA ARG A 138 3.34 -11.33 4.49
C ARG A 138 4.08 -10.11 3.98
N PHE A 139 3.35 -9.15 3.46
CA PHE A 139 3.89 -7.89 2.98
C PHE A 139 2.93 -6.74 3.28
N CYS A 140 3.40 -5.53 3.24
CA CYS A 140 2.61 -4.30 3.24
C CYS A 140 2.92 -3.51 1.97
N PHE A 141 1.91 -2.85 1.47
CA PHE A 141 1.99 -1.97 0.31
C PHE A 141 1.64 -0.55 0.74
N GLU A 142 2.59 0.35 0.63
CA GLU A 142 2.46 1.74 1.02
C GLU A 142 2.19 2.68 -0.18
N GLY A 143 2.35 2.16 -1.41
CA GLY A 143 2.24 2.98 -2.60
C GLY A 143 3.32 4.06 -2.65
N PHE A 144 2.96 5.27 -3.08
CA PHE A 144 3.85 6.43 -3.04
C PHE A 144 3.89 7.03 -1.63
N LEU A 145 5.08 7.28 -1.12
CA LEU A 145 5.20 7.99 0.16
C LEU A 145 4.59 9.40 0.07
N PRO A 146 3.90 9.88 1.12
CA PRO A 146 3.25 11.18 1.10
C PRO A 146 4.17 12.33 0.69
N ALA A 147 3.64 13.31 -0.06
CA ALA A 147 4.39 14.50 -0.44
C ALA A 147 4.61 15.47 0.74
N GLY A 148 3.67 15.49 1.70
CA GLY A 148 3.73 16.31 2.90
C GLY A 148 4.81 15.81 3.86
N LYS A 149 5.76 16.69 4.25
CA LYS A 149 6.93 16.32 5.08
C LYS A 149 6.54 15.62 6.39
N LYS A 150 5.52 16.13 7.10
CA LYS A 150 5.10 15.59 8.40
C LYS A 150 4.52 14.18 8.26
N GLU A 151 3.61 13.99 7.31
CA GLU A 151 2.96 12.72 7.04
C GLU A 151 3.95 11.69 6.53
N ARG A 152 4.86 12.09 5.62
CA ARG A 152 5.94 11.26 5.10
C ARG A 152 6.86 10.74 6.21
N LEU A 153 7.26 11.62 7.15
CA LEU A 153 8.07 11.20 8.30
C LEU A 153 7.32 10.22 9.20
N SER A 154 6.03 10.44 9.45
CA SER A 154 5.21 9.52 10.24
C SER A 154 5.15 8.13 9.62
N VAL A 155 4.94 8.03 8.31
CA VAL A 155 4.95 6.74 7.60
C VAL A 155 6.33 6.07 7.70
N LEU A 156 7.41 6.82 7.52
CA LEU A 156 8.78 6.28 7.62
C LEU A 156 9.11 5.77 9.04
N GLU A 157 8.61 6.46 10.07
CA GLU A 157 8.73 6.02 11.47
C GLU A 157 7.99 4.70 11.72
N ASP A 158 6.78 4.55 11.17
CA ASP A 158 6.00 3.32 11.26
C ASP A 158 6.71 2.16 10.55
N LEU A 159 7.32 2.41 9.39
CA LEU A 159 8.07 1.42 8.62
C LEU A 159 9.35 0.93 9.31
N LYS A 160 9.89 1.70 10.25
CA LYS A 160 11.10 1.31 11.00
C LYS A 160 10.97 -0.07 11.66
N TYR A 161 9.80 -0.34 12.22
CA TYR A 161 9.52 -1.57 12.97
C TYR A 161 8.64 -2.56 12.20
N GLU A 162 8.32 -2.28 10.93
CA GLU A 162 7.55 -3.17 10.08
C GLU A 162 8.35 -4.45 9.75
N LYS A 163 7.84 -5.60 10.18
CA LYS A 163 8.49 -6.91 10.02
C LYS A 163 8.17 -7.60 8.69
N ARG A 164 7.11 -7.14 8.02
CA ARG A 164 6.70 -7.67 6.72
C ARG A 164 7.56 -7.06 5.62
N THR A 165 7.63 -7.71 4.47
CA THR A 165 8.20 -7.10 3.27
C THR A 165 7.40 -5.86 2.90
N ILE A 166 8.09 -4.74 2.66
CA ILE A 166 7.52 -3.43 2.36
C ILE A 166 7.61 -3.18 0.86
N ILE A 167 6.54 -2.67 0.26
CA ILE A 167 6.52 -2.33 -1.17
C ILE A 167 6.14 -0.86 -1.32
N LEU A 168 6.99 -0.10 -2.02
CA LEU A 168 6.78 1.30 -2.34
C LEU A 168 6.78 1.50 -3.86
N TYR A 169 6.01 2.48 -4.34
CA TYR A 169 6.16 3.05 -5.66
C TYR A 169 7.00 4.30 -5.61
N GLU A 170 7.83 4.52 -6.62
CA GLU A 170 8.64 5.73 -6.66
C GLU A 170 8.90 6.23 -8.08
N ALA A 171 8.83 7.54 -8.22
CA ALA A 171 9.19 8.24 -9.46
C ALA A 171 10.71 8.47 -9.54
N PRO A 172 11.30 8.48 -10.74
CA PRO A 172 12.75 8.59 -10.89
C PRO A 172 13.34 9.83 -10.22
N HIS A 173 12.67 10.96 -10.32
CA HIS A 173 13.15 12.23 -9.77
C HIS A 173 13.10 12.31 -8.23
N HIS A 174 12.42 11.40 -7.57
CA HIS A 174 12.37 11.30 -6.11
C HIS A 174 13.24 10.17 -5.55
N LEU A 175 13.66 9.18 -6.37
CA LEU A 175 14.33 7.97 -5.91
C LEU A 175 15.55 8.25 -5.02
N LYS A 176 16.46 9.13 -5.43
CA LYS A 176 17.67 9.46 -4.65
C LYS A 176 17.33 9.99 -3.26
N LYS A 177 16.29 10.82 -3.16
CA LYS A 177 15.83 11.39 -1.89
C LYS A 177 15.20 10.31 -1.03
N THR A 178 14.32 9.50 -1.61
CA THR A 178 13.61 8.41 -0.91
C THR A 178 14.58 7.38 -0.36
N LEU A 179 15.59 6.96 -1.11
CA LEU A 179 16.62 6.03 -0.62
C LEU A 179 17.37 6.58 0.60
N LYS A 180 17.71 7.88 0.63
CA LYS A 180 18.33 8.53 1.79
C LYS A 180 17.40 8.56 2.99
N GLU A 181 16.15 8.93 2.79
CA GLU A 181 15.13 8.94 3.85
C GLU A 181 14.87 7.54 4.41
N LEU A 182 14.86 6.51 3.57
CA LEU A 182 14.78 5.11 4.00
C LEU A 182 15.99 4.70 4.84
N LYS A 183 17.20 5.08 4.44
CA LYS A 183 18.40 4.86 5.24
C LYS A 183 18.26 5.49 6.63
N ASP A 184 17.93 6.78 6.66
CA ASP A 184 17.86 7.55 7.90
C ASP A 184 16.76 7.04 8.86
N ALA A 185 15.66 6.54 8.30
CA ALA A 185 14.54 6.04 9.09
C ALA A 185 14.68 4.58 9.52
N LEU A 186 15.20 3.70 8.64
CA LEU A 186 15.12 2.25 8.81
C LEU A 186 16.41 1.63 9.38
N LEU A 187 17.55 2.30 9.27
CA LEU A 187 18.82 1.78 9.72
C LEU A 187 19.27 2.46 11.02
N ASP A 188 20.08 1.75 11.84
CA ASP A 188 20.70 2.31 13.02
C ASP A 188 22.01 3.01 12.62
N GLU A 189 22.08 4.32 12.78
CA GLU A 189 23.29 5.12 12.50
C GLU A 189 24.51 4.69 13.33
N ASN A 190 24.29 4.10 14.51
CA ASN A 190 25.33 3.65 15.42
C ASN A 190 25.84 2.24 15.09
N ASP A 191 25.18 1.51 14.20
CA ASP A 191 25.59 0.19 13.73
C ASP A 191 25.97 0.24 12.24
N PRO A 192 27.25 0.36 11.89
CA PRO A 192 27.68 0.36 10.50
C PRO A 192 27.33 -0.91 9.72
N SER A 193 27.08 -2.02 10.42
CA SER A 193 26.68 -3.30 9.83
C SER A 193 25.17 -3.38 9.57
N ASP A 194 24.38 -2.47 10.15
CA ASP A 194 22.94 -2.44 9.91
C ASP A 194 22.65 -1.98 8.48
N ASP A 195 22.04 -2.86 7.73
CA ASP A 195 21.58 -2.60 6.39
C ASP A 195 20.41 -3.54 6.09
N ARG A 196 19.46 -3.10 5.25
CA ARG A 196 18.33 -3.95 4.84
C ARG A 196 18.44 -4.28 3.37
N ARG A 197 18.16 -5.52 3.03
CA ARG A 197 18.03 -5.92 1.64
C ARG A 197 16.87 -5.16 1.01
N LEU A 198 17.05 -4.72 -0.20
CA LEU A 198 16.01 -4.19 -1.05
C LEU A 198 16.20 -4.65 -2.49
N THR A 199 15.12 -4.68 -3.24
CA THR A 199 15.16 -4.90 -4.68
C THR A 199 14.50 -3.72 -5.37
N LEU A 200 15.23 -3.10 -6.29
CA LEU A 200 14.70 -2.07 -7.17
C LEU A 200 14.21 -2.73 -8.45
N CYS A 201 12.91 -2.72 -8.69
CA CYS A 201 12.30 -3.14 -9.93
C CYS A 201 12.01 -1.89 -10.77
N ARG A 202 12.67 -1.74 -11.91
CA ARG A 202 12.52 -0.59 -12.81
C ARG A 202 11.87 -1.00 -14.11
N GLU A 203 10.92 -0.18 -14.60
CA GLU A 203 10.31 -0.32 -15.92
C GLU A 203 9.74 -1.73 -16.15
N LEU A 204 9.06 -2.29 -15.13
CA LEU A 204 8.48 -3.64 -15.19
C LEU A 204 7.64 -3.83 -16.46
N THR A 205 7.80 -4.98 -17.10
CA THR A 205 7.17 -5.40 -18.36
C THR A 205 7.58 -4.61 -19.60
N LYS A 206 8.34 -3.50 -19.45
CA LYS A 206 8.79 -2.65 -20.56
C LYS A 206 10.13 -3.12 -21.12
N LYS A 207 10.53 -2.54 -22.26
CA LYS A 207 11.79 -2.89 -22.96
C LYS A 207 13.05 -2.77 -22.09
N PHE A 208 13.04 -1.87 -21.10
CA PHE A 208 14.19 -1.60 -20.23
C PHE A 208 13.95 -2.07 -18.81
N GLU A 209 13.15 -3.14 -18.66
CA GLU A 209 12.97 -3.79 -17.38
C GLU A 209 14.30 -4.18 -16.76
N THR A 210 14.48 -3.80 -15.49
CA THR A 210 15.62 -4.24 -14.68
C THR A 210 15.15 -4.58 -13.27
N VAL A 211 15.71 -5.67 -12.74
CA VAL A 211 15.50 -6.11 -11.36
C VAL A 211 16.87 -6.13 -10.69
N MET A 212 17.05 -5.32 -9.66
CA MET A 212 18.34 -5.10 -9.01
C MET A 212 18.23 -5.45 -7.52
N PRO A 213 18.63 -6.69 -7.12
CA PRO A 213 18.79 -7.04 -5.71
C PRO A 213 20.00 -6.28 -5.13
N LEU A 214 19.74 -5.47 -4.12
CA LEU A 214 20.68 -4.55 -3.49
C LEU A 214 20.44 -4.53 -1.96
N THR A 215 21.14 -3.65 -1.28
CA THR A 215 20.79 -3.16 0.04
C THR A 215 20.48 -1.67 -0.03
N ILE A 216 19.96 -1.08 1.04
CA ILE A 216 19.67 0.36 1.07
C ILE A 216 20.94 1.16 0.79
N LYS A 217 22.07 0.78 1.42
CA LYS A 217 23.35 1.49 1.25
C LYS A 217 23.89 1.35 -0.18
N THR A 218 23.90 0.14 -0.72
CA THR A 218 24.40 -0.10 -2.10
C THR A 218 23.49 0.53 -3.16
N ALA A 219 22.18 0.66 -2.91
CA ALA A 219 21.30 1.40 -3.79
C ALA A 219 21.61 2.91 -3.80
N ILE A 220 21.97 3.49 -2.65
CA ILE A 220 22.39 4.89 -2.57
C ILE A 220 23.70 5.08 -3.35
N GLU A 221 24.71 4.23 -3.12
CA GLU A 221 26.00 4.28 -3.83
C GLU A 221 25.84 4.19 -5.36
N LEU A 222 24.98 3.30 -5.84
CA LEU A 222 24.67 3.18 -7.28
C LEU A 222 24.19 4.50 -7.86
N TYR A 223 23.26 5.16 -7.17
CA TYR A 223 22.67 6.41 -7.66
C TYR A 223 23.44 7.68 -7.27
N GLU A 224 24.61 7.56 -6.64
CA GLU A 224 25.57 8.68 -6.59
C GLU A 224 26.17 8.99 -7.97
N THR A 225 26.38 7.95 -8.76
CA THR A 225 27.02 8.06 -10.09
C THR A 225 26.02 7.95 -11.24
N GLU A 226 24.87 7.31 -11.04
CA GLU A 226 23.85 7.14 -12.06
C GLU A 226 22.65 8.08 -11.85
N GLU A 227 21.99 8.44 -12.96
CA GLU A 227 20.73 9.18 -12.91
C GLU A 227 19.54 8.23 -13.03
N PRO A 228 18.60 8.25 -12.06
CA PRO A 228 17.39 7.43 -12.10
C PRO A 228 16.55 7.76 -13.33
N ARG A 229 16.03 6.73 -14.01
CA ARG A 229 15.15 6.86 -15.17
C ARG A 229 14.06 5.81 -15.12
N GLY A 230 12.88 6.16 -15.60
CA GLY A 230 11.72 5.28 -15.62
C GLY A 230 11.07 5.16 -14.23
N GLU A 231 10.10 4.29 -14.09
CA GLU A 231 9.31 4.09 -12.88
C GLU A 231 9.90 2.95 -12.04
N TYR A 232 9.81 3.09 -10.73
CA TYR A 232 10.37 2.14 -9.78
C TYR A 232 9.32 1.55 -8.86
N VAL A 233 9.48 0.25 -8.59
CA VAL A 233 8.90 -0.39 -7.41
C VAL A 233 10.06 -0.78 -6.51
N ILE A 234 10.04 -0.31 -5.27
CA ILE A 234 11.04 -0.60 -4.24
C ILE A 234 10.45 -1.67 -3.33
N VAL A 235 11.08 -2.83 -3.27
CA VAL A 235 10.69 -3.92 -2.36
C VAL A 235 11.78 -4.03 -1.30
N ILE A 236 11.40 -3.85 -0.02
CA ILE A 236 12.35 -3.74 1.10
C ILE A 236 12.10 -4.87 2.09
N GLU A 237 13.15 -5.46 2.61
CA GLU A 237 13.07 -6.43 3.70
C GLU A 237 12.51 -5.78 4.97
N GLY A 238 11.61 -6.50 5.64
CA GLY A 238 11.08 -6.06 6.93
C GLY A 238 12.15 -5.99 8.02
N ALA A 239 11.84 -5.34 9.12
CA ALA A 239 12.72 -5.25 10.28
C ALA A 239 13.00 -6.62 10.89
N ASP A 240 14.23 -6.82 11.35
CA ASP A 240 14.63 -7.98 12.12
C ASP A 240 13.80 -8.12 13.42
N GLU A 241 13.28 -9.32 13.69
CA GLU A 241 12.41 -9.54 14.86
C GLU A 241 13.12 -9.29 16.19
N GLU A 242 14.41 -9.64 16.29
CA GLU A 242 15.18 -9.41 17.51
C GLU A 242 15.46 -7.92 17.72
N LYS A 243 15.77 -7.17 16.64
CA LYS A 243 15.94 -5.71 16.69
C LYS A 243 14.66 -5.01 17.13
N VAL A 244 13.51 -5.39 16.57
CA VAL A 244 12.22 -4.82 16.98
C VAL A 244 11.91 -5.13 18.45
N LYS A 245 12.15 -6.36 18.89
CA LYS A 245 11.98 -6.75 20.29
C LYS A 245 12.87 -5.96 21.22
N ASN A 246 14.15 -5.82 20.88
CA ASN A 246 15.12 -5.10 21.69
C ASN A 246 14.82 -3.60 21.75
N ALA A 247 14.37 -2.99 20.64
CA ALA A 247 13.92 -1.60 20.63
C ALA A 247 12.71 -1.37 21.56
N GLY A 248 11.72 -2.26 21.53
CA GLY A 248 10.60 -2.22 22.46
C GLY A 248 11.03 -2.35 23.93
N ILE A 249 11.96 -3.27 24.22
CA ILE A 249 12.53 -3.42 25.57
C ILE A 249 13.23 -2.13 26.02
N GLN A 250 14.04 -1.51 25.14
CA GLN A 250 14.74 -0.26 25.47
C GLN A 250 13.79 0.89 25.72
N GLU A 251 12.69 1.00 25.00
CA GLU A 251 11.68 2.04 25.22
C GLU A 251 11.05 1.92 26.60
N PHE A 252 10.65 0.71 26.99
CA PHE A 252 10.07 0.46 28.31
C PHE A 252 11.11 0.59 29.44
N THR A 253 12.40 0.41 29.18
CA THR A 253 13.44 0.61 30.20
C THR A 253 13.73 2.09 30.49
N LYS A 254 13.29 3.02 29.65
CA LYS A 254 13.43 4.48 29.91
C LYS A 254 12.52 4.98 31.03
N MET A 255 11.41 4.28 31.31
CA MET A 255 10.52 4.58 32.44
C MET A 255 10.84 3.66 33.63
N SER A 256 10.49 4.09 34.84
CA SER A 256 10.61 3.23 36.03
C SER A 256 9.68 2.00 35.94
N VAL A 257 9.96 0.99 36.74
CA VAL A 257 9.11 -0.21 36.78
C VAL A 257 7.73 0.14 37.34
N ALA A 258 7.66 1.04 38.29
CA ALA A 258 6.40 1.48 38.88
C ALA A 258 5.53 2.24 37.86
N GLU A 259 6.12 3.14 37.08
CA GLU A 259 5.42 3.86 36.01
C GLU A 259 4.90 2.90 34.94
N HIS A 260 5.71 1.90 34.51
CA HIS A 260 5.31 0.94 33.52
C HIS A 260 4.14 0.06 33.99
N VAL A 261 4.19 -0.44 35.23
CA VAL A 261 3.06 -1.21 35.81
C VAL A 261 1.83 -0.32 35.98
N GLY A 262 2.01 0.92 36.47
CA GLY A 262 0.93 1.91 36.64
C GLY A 262 0.22 2.26 35.33
N MET A 263 0.94 2.28 34.21
CA MET A 263 0.37 2.48 32.87
C MET A 263 -0.69 1.41 32.56
N TYR A 264 -0.38 0.13 32.80
CA TYR A 264 -1.34 -0.96 32.58
C TYR A 264 -2.48 -0.99 33.60
N GLU A 265 -2.20 -0.61 34.86
CA GLU A 265 -3.27 -0.47 35.87
C GLU A 265 -4.26 0.64 35.46
N SER A 266 -3.78 1.75 34.89
CA SER A 266 -4.63 2.84 34.41
C SER A 266 -5.51 2.45 33.21
N GLN A 267 -5.10 1.43 32.44
CA GLN A 267 -5.86 0.82 31.34
C GLN A 267 -6.87 -0.24 31.82
N GLY A 268 -7.01 -0.42 33.14
CA GLY A 268 -7.98 -1.33 33.74
C GLY A 268 -7.47 -2.75 34.04
N MET A 269 -6.16 -3.00 33.88
CA MET A 269 -5.59 -4.30 34.29
C MET A 269 -5.45 -4.40 35.82
N ASP A 270 -5.70 -5.61 36.32
CA ASP A 270 -5.33 -5.89 37.71
C ASP A 270 -3.81 -5.90 37.87
N ARG A 271 -3.33 -5.56 39.06
CA ARG A 271 -1.89 -5.43 39.37
C ARG A 271 -1.07 -6.67 39.00
N LYS A 272 -1.64 -7.87 39.18
CA LYS A 272 -0.94 -9.14 38.87
C LYS A 272 -0.75 -9.31 37.34
N SER A 273 -1.74 -8.93 36.56
CA SER A 273 -1.72 -8.93 35.08
C SER A 273 -0.82 -7.83 34.55
N ALA A 274 -0.89 -6.61 35.10
CA ALA A 274 -0.04 -5.49 34.77
C ALA A 274 1.46 -5.82 34.98
N MET A 275 1.82 -6.40 36.11
CA MET A 275 3.20 -6.88 36.35
C MET A 275 3.64 -7.97 35.39
N LYS A 276 2.74 -8.87 34.98
CA LYS A 276 3.05 -9.91 33.99
C LYS A 276 3.31 -9.30 32.63
N GLN A 277 2.51 -8.32 32.22
CA GLN A 277 2.68 -7.63 30.96
C GLN A 277 3.99 -6.82 30.93
N ALA A 278 4.24 -6.01 31.97
CA ALA A 278 5.47 -5.27 32.10
C ALA A 278 6.73 -6.15 32.10
N ALA A 279 6.65 -7.37 32.65
CA ALA A 279 7.73 -8.35 32.60
C ALA A 279 7.99 -8.84 31.16
N LEU A 280 6.95 -9.13 30.40
CA LEU A 280 7.03 -9.53 28.98
C LEU A 280 7.66 -8.43 28.14
N ASP A 281 7.20 -7.20 28.29
CA ASP A 281 7.64 -6.05 27.50
C ASP A 281 9.12 -5.69 27.78
N ARG A 282 9.57 -5.86 29.02
CA ARG A 282 10.97 -5.65 29.44
C ARG A 282 11.88 -6.86 29.20
N GLY A 283 11.32 -7.99 28.76
CA GLY A 283 12.10 -9.21 28.56
C GLY A 283 12.66 -9.81 29.85
N VAL A 284 12.05 -9.52 31.02
CA VAL A 284 12.50 -9.98 32.34
C VAL A 284 11.47 -10.90 33.00
N SER A 285 11.83 -11.53 34.12
CA SER A 285 10.87 -12.34 34.85
C SER A 285 9.89 -11.48 35.68
N LYS A 286 8.70 -12.02 35.93
CA LYS A 286 7.73 -11.36 36.83
C LYS A 286 8.33 -11.12 38.22
N ARG A 287 9.25 -11.98 38.69
CA ARG A 287 9.93 -11.86 39.97
C ARG A 287 10.84 -10.62 39.96
N ASP A 288 11.51 -10.33 38.87
CA ASP A 288 12.37 -9.16 38.74
C ASP A 288 11.55 -7.86 38.82
N ILE A 289 10.38 -7.82 38.18
CA ILE A 289 9.43 -6.70 38.30
C ILE A 289 8.97 -6.52 39.76
N TYR A 290 8.62 -7.63 40.43
CA TYR A 290 8.19 -7.57 41.83
C TYR A 290 9.30 -7.03 42.75
N ASN A 291 10.53 -7.50 42.57
CA ASN A 291 11.67 -7.04 43.37
C ASN A 291 11.96 -5.55 43.12
N ALA A 292 11.98 -5.12 41.86
CA ALA A 292 12.19 -3.71 41.50
C ALA A 292 11.11 -2.79 42.11
N LEU A 293 9.84 -3.22 42.13
CA LEU A 293 8.75 -2.47 42.77
C LEU A 293 8.87 -2.39 44.32
N LEU A 294 9.57 -3.34 44.94
CA LEU A 294 9.88 -3.28 46.39
C LEU A 294 11.03 -2.30 46.65
N ASP A 295 12.06 -2.33 45.83
CA ASP A 295 13.24 -1.45 45.95
C ASP A 295 12.88 0.02 45.68
N GLU A 296 11.97 0.32 44.76
CA GLU A 296 11.46 1.68 44.52
C GLU A 296 10.56 2.24 45.65
N LYS A 297 10.12 1.39 46.59
CA LYS A 297 9.30 1.82 47.74
C LYS A 297 10.10 2.11 48.99
N ASN A 298 11.36 1.72 49.03
CA ASN A 298 12.27 1.95 50.16
C ASN A 298 13.22 3.14 49.82
#